data_755d716819ad8f78dfddeb07a0eff179
#
_entry.id   755d716819ad8f78dfddeb07a0eff179
#
_cell.length_a   1.000
_cell.length_b   1.000
_cell.length_c   1.000
_cell.angle_alpha   90.00
_cell.angle_beta   90.00
_cell.angle_gamma   90.00
#
_symmetry.space_group_name_H-M   'P 1'
#
loop_
_entity.id
_entity.type
_entity.pdbx_description
1 polymer ?
#
loop_
_entity_poly.entity_id
_entity_poly.type
_entity_poly.pdbx_seq_one_letter_code
_entity_poly.pdbx_strand_id
1 'polypeptide(L)'
;DIDLFQFLKQHGLLRQYKHHIVSHLTLGLTSDMLHFLYEALICFEKRKFAVGFALLRKPLKENLLFLSWLLSDSDDFIARFESNTATALNGIKPERRIQILAGAIARLATKEAFAEDLLHDMIYSKSHEKSFEPIWQRATHLITSQGELLRTEDLNINFIFHDAGSDHLYELLYANLPYVLIYAMQGALECFSQILRANEQTVSHLILSTMGCYESLSSNGKQQHVARLLTKNLHPFLNCLHCATPLRLTR
;
A
#
# COMPACT_ATOMS: atom_id res chain seq x y z
N ASP A 1 36.38 8.68 10.84
CA ASP A 1 35.50 8.25 9.77
C ASP A 1 34.48 9.36 9.52
N ILE A 2 34.51 9.92 8.32
CA ILE A 2 33.51 10.95 7.92
C ILE A 2 32.29 10.18 7.44
N ASP A 3 31.12 10.44 8.07
CA ASP A 3 29.86 9.90 7.61
C ASP A 3 29.58 10.37 6.18
N LEU A 4 29.18 9.45 5.28
CA LEU A 4 28.88 9.74 3.88
C LEU A 4 27.91 10.91 3.71
N PHE A 5 26.88 10.97 4.53
CA PHE A 5 25.88 12.03 4.48
C PHE A 5 26.50 13.41 4.84
N GLN A 6 27.33 13.43 5.85
CA GLN A 6 28.03 14.63 6.26
C GLN A 6 29.03 15.08 5.19
N PHE A 7 29.75 14.13 4.57
CA PHE A 7 30.64 14.41 3.44
C PHE A 7 29.90 15.03 2.26
N LEU A 8 28.80 14.44 1.83
CA LEU A 8 27.99 14.94 0.71
C LEU A 8 27.48 16.37 0.95
N LYS A 9 27.00 16.64 2.18
CA LYS A 9 26.55 17.99 2.57
C LYS A 9 27.69 19.01 2.56
N GLN A 10 28.83 18.66 3.16
CA GLN A 10 30.00 19.57 3.25
C GLN A 10 30.56 19.95 1.87
N HIS A 11 30.47 19.06 0.89
CA HIS A 11 30.96 19.30 -0.47
C HIS A 11 29.88 19.84 -1.42
N GLY A 12 28.68 20.21 -0.92
CA GLY A 12 27.61 20.78 -1.73
C GLY A 12 26.98 19.79 -2.71
N LEU A 13 27.17 18.48 -2.53
CA LEU A 13 26.65 17.40 -3.38
C LEU A 13 25.19 17.05 -3.00
N LEU A 14 24.33 18.07 -2.97
CA LEU A 14 22.95 17.94 -2.46
C LEU A 14 22.09 16.97 -3.30
N ARG A 15 22.31 16.91 -4.62
CA ARG A 15 21.58 15.98 -5.49
C ARG A 15 21.93 14.53 -5.15
N GLN A 16 23.20 14.22 -4.96
CA GLN A 16 23.68 12.89 -4.58
C GLN A 16 23.20 12.52 -3.18
N TYR A 17 23.24 13.49 -2.26
CA TYR A 17 22.72 13.35 -0.91
C TYR A 17 21.23 12.95 -0.92
N LYS A 18 20.39 13.72 -1.62
CA LYS A 18 18.96 13.43 -1.77
C LYS A 18 18.73 12.06 -2.42
N HIS A 19 19.42 11.76 -3.52
CA HIS A 19 19.29 10.48 -4.22
C HIS A 19 19.62 9.30 -3.31
N HIS A 20 20.68 9.43 -2.49
CA HIS A 20 21.09 8.36 -1.57
C HIS A 20 20.05 8.13 -0.47
N ILE A 21 19.50 9.20 0.13
CA ILE A 21 18.44 9.09 1.14
C ILE A 21 17.17 8.45 0.54
N VAL A 22 16.70 8.97 -0.58
CA VAL A 22 15.48 8.45 -1.22
C VAL A 22 15.64 6.97 -1.59
N SER A 23 16.81 6.59 -2.13
CA SER A 23 17.11 5.20 -2.48
C SER A 23 17.08 4.29 -1.26
N HIS A 24 17.79 4.68 -0.20
CA HIS A 24 17.88 3.91 1.04
C HIS A 24 16.51 3.74 1.70
N LEU A 25 15.74 4.82 1.80
CA LEU A 25 14.41 4.79 2.40
C LEU A 25 13.41 3.99 1.56
N THR A 26 13.43 4.13 0.23
CA THR A 26 12.56 3.36 -0.67
C THR A 26 12.82 1.86 -0.50
N LEU A 27 14.09 1.45 -0.54
CA LEU A 27 14.48 0.05 -0.36
C LEU A 27 14.09 -0.48 1.02
N GLY A 28 14.43 0.26 2.07
CA GLY A 28 14.16 -0.12 3.45
C GLY A 28 12.66 -0.22 3.75
N LEU A 29 11.88 0.80 3.40
CA LEU A 29 10.44 0.83 3.63
C LEU A 29 9.71 -0.25 2.84
N THR A 30 10.10 -0.47 1.58
CA THR A 30 9.48 -1.51 0.73
C THR A 30 9.82 -2.90 1.24
N SER A 31 11.08 -3.16 1.59
CA SER A 31 11.51 -4.45 2.14
C SER A 31 10.79 -4.77 3.46
N ASP A 32 10.77 -3.81 4.39
CA ASP A 32 10.06 -3.95 5.67
C ASP A 32 8.56 -4.20 5.45
N MET A 33 7.92 -3.44 4.55
CA MET A 33 6.52 -3.64 4.18
C MET A 33 6.26 -5.04 3.66
N LEU A 34 7.09 -5.56 2.75
CA LEU A 34 6.92 -6.89 2.17
C LEU A 34 7.07 -8.00 3.21
N HIS A 35 8.03 -7.89 4.14
CA HIS A 35 8.20 -8.87 5.22
C HIS A 35 6.96 -8.93 6.12
N PHE A 36 6.44 -7.77 6.56
CA PHE A 36 5.24 -7.73 7.39
C PHE A 36 4.00 -8.24 6.66
N LEU A 37 3.82 -7.87 5.38
CA LEU A 37 2.70 -8.34 4.56
C LEU A 37 2.74 -9.86 4.38
N TYR A 38 3.91 -10.42 4.09
CA TYR A 38 4.10 -11.86 3.92
C TYR A 38 3.70 -12.63 5.18
N GLU A 39 4.23 -12.23 6.34
CA GLU A 39 3.91 -12.87 7.62
C GLU A 39 2.43 -12.70 8.00
N ALA A 40 1.83 -11.54 7.70
CA ALA A 40 0.41 -11.33 7.93
C ALA A 40 -0.45 -12.29 7.10
N LEU A 41 -0.13 -12.49 5.81
CA LEU A 41 -0.85 -13.42 4.93
C LEU A 41 -0.74 -14.86 5.43
N ILE A 42 0.44 -15.30 5.88
CA ILE A 42 0.61 -16.62 6.52
C ILE A 42 -0.23 -16.76 7.79
N CYS A 43 -0.34 -15.69 8.60
CA CYS A 43 -1.20 -15.69 9.77
C CYS A 43 -2.68 -15.83 9.39
N PHE A 44 -3.15 -15.15 8.34
CA PHE A 44 -4.52 -15.30 7.85
C PHE A 44 -4.80 -16.69 7.29
N GLU A 45 -3.88 -17.27 6.52
CA GLU A 45 -3.99 -18.65 6.05
C GLU A 45 -4.22 -19.65 7.21
N LYS A 46 -3.56 -19.40 8.35
CA LYS A 46 -3.69 -20.19 9.58
C LYS A 46 -4.79 -19.71 10.53
N ARG A 47 -5.69 -18.83 10.08
CA ARG A 47 -6.79 -18.21 10.85
C ARG A 47 -6.32 -17.48 12.13
N LYS A 48 -5.07 -17.04 12.19
CA LYS A 48 -4.51 -16.24 13.29
C LYS A 48 -4.81 -14.75 13.11
N PHE A 49 -6.09 -14.38 13.12
CA PHE A 49 -6.56 -13.05 12.73
C PHE A 49 -5.96 -11.92 13.55
N ALA A 50 -5.95 -12.04 14.88
CA ALA A 50 -5.38 -10.99 15.74
C ALA A 50 -3.92 -10.67 15.38
N VAL A 51 -3.10 -11.70 15.18
CA VAL A 51 -1.69 -11.54 14.80
C VAL A 51 -1.58 -10.98 13.39
N GLY A 52 -2.34 -11.52 12.42
CA GLY A 52 -2.34 -11.07 11.03
C GLY A 52 -2.69 -9.59 10.91
N PHE A 53 -3.78 -9.14 11.56
CA PHE A 53 -4.17 -7.74 11.55
C PHE A 53 -3.17 -6.84 12.29
N ALA A 54 -2.60 -7.28 13.41
CA ALA A 54 -1.55 -6.54 14.09
C ALA A 54 -0.32 -6.32 13.20
N LEU A 55 0.09 -7.35 12.44
CA LEU A 55 1.18 -7.26 11.47
C LEU A 55 0.87 -6.33 10.29
N LEU A 56 -0.37 -6.30 9.79
CA LEU A 56 -0.77 -5.40 8.71
C LEU A 56 -0.71 -3.92 9.07
N ARG A 57 -0.80 -3.58 10.36
CA ARG A 57 -0.90 -2.20 10.80
C ARG A 57 0.31 -1.36 10.40
N LYS A 58 1.52 -1.82 10.69
CA LYS A 58 2.76 -1.06 10.41
C LYS A 58 2.95 -0.82 8.90
N PRO A 59 2.91 -1.86 8.03
CA PRO A 59 3.14 -1.67 6.60
C PRO A 59 2.11 -0.76 5.93
N LEU A 60 0.84 -0.85 6.28
CA LEU A 60 -0.22 -0.08 5.62
C LEU A 60 -0.41 1.31 6.23
N LYS A 61 -0.16 1.48 7.53
CA LYS A 61 -0.39 2.75 8.22
C LYS A 61 0.84 3.66 8.24
N GLU A 62 2.04 3.09 8.31
CA GLU A 62 3.28 3.84 8.48
C GLU A 62 4.16 3.78 7.21
N ASN A 63 4.59 2.58 6.80
CA ASN A 63 5.49 2.45 5.65
C ASN A 63 4.86 3.01 4.37
N LEU A 64 3.57 2.70 4.13
CA LEU A 64 2.86 3.19 2.95
C LEU A 64 2.72 4.71 2.94
N LEU A 65 2.45 5.33 4.10
CA LEU A 65 2.40 6.78 4.20
C LEU A 65 3.75 7.43 3.88
N PHE A 66 4.84 6.84 4.37
CA PHE A 66 6.18 7.38 4.12
C PHE A 66 6.62 7.20 2.67
N LEU A 67 6.33 6.04 2.06
CA LEU A 67 6.53 5.84 0.62
C LEU A 67 5.71 6.85 -0.20
N SER A 68 4.44 7.05 0.17
CA SER A 68 3.58 8.04 -0.49
C SER A 68 4.12 9.46 -0.32
N TRP A 69 4.68 9.79 0.82
CA TRP A 69 5.26 11.11 1.06
C TRP A 69 6.57 11.32 0.27
N LEU A 70 7.45 10.32 0.25
CA LEU A 70 8.64 10.34 -0.59
C LEU A 70 8.29 10.53 -2.07
N LEU A 71 7.23 9.88 -2.53
CA LEU A 71 6.73 10.00 -3.90
C LEU A 71 6.09 11.35 -4.18
N SER A 72 5.27 11.86 -3.26
CA SER A 72 4.56 13.13 -3.39
C SER A 72 5.52 14.33 -3.36
N ASP A 73 6.35 14.41 -2.31
CA ASP A 73 7.30 15.50 -2.05
C ASP A 73 8.45 15.01 -1.17
N SER A 74 9.50 14.52 -1.82
CA SER A 74 10.69 14.02 -1.13
C SER A 74 11.51 15.13 -0.44
N ASP A 75 11.41 16.38 -0.90
CA ASP A 75 12.14 17.49 -0.27
C ASP A 75 11.50 17.89 1.05
N ASP A 76 10.17 18.01 1.10
CA ASP A 76 9.43 18.24 2.34
C ASP A 76 9.62 17.08 3.33
N PHE A 77 9.59 15.82 2.85
CA PHE A 77 9.85 14.66 3.70
C PHE A 77 11.23 14.72 4.34
N ILE A 78 12.29 14.92 3.55
CA ILE A 78 13.68 14.98 4.03
C ILE A 78 13.86 16.14 5.01
N ALA A 79 13.37 17.33 4.65
CA ALA A 79 13.50 18.51 5.50
C ALA A 79 12.85 18.31 6.88
N ARG A 80 11.66 17.69 6.93
CA ARG A 80 10.99 17.38 8.20
C ARG A 80 11.71 16.30 8.97
N PHE A 81 12.18 15.27 8.30
CA PHE A 81 12.94 14.19 8.92
C PHE A 81 14.23 14.67 9.56
N GLU A 82 14.94 15.59 8.89
CA GLU A 82 16.17 16.21 9.41
C GLU A 82 15.91 17.17 10.58
N SER A 83 14.79 17.90 10.55
CA SER A 83 14.50 18.91 11.56
C SER A 83 14.17 18.30 12.93
N ASN A 84 13.40 17.24 12.98
CA ASN A 84 13.05 16.52 14.22
C ASN A 84 12.43 15.16 13.92
N THR A 85 13.24 14.13 13.80
CA THR A 85 12.82 12.77 13.46
C THR A 85 11.71 12.21 14.36
N ALA A 86 11.81 12.44 15.67
CA ALA A 86 10.88 11.83 16.62
C ALA A 86 9.48 12.47 16.60
N THR A 87 9.40 13.78 16.36
CA THR A 87 8.13 14.53 16.43
C THR A 87 7.57 14.87 15.05
N ALA A 88 8.41 14.94 14.01
CA ALA A 88 7.98 15.31 12.66
C ALA A 88 7.01 14.30 12.05
N LEU A 89 7.13 13.03 12.43
CA LEU A 89 6.34 11.93 11.93
C LEU A 89 5.18 11.55 12.86
N ASN A 90 5.24 11.96 14.13
CA ASN A 90 4.16 11.77 15.07
C ASN A 90 3.07 12.84 14.90
N GLY A 91 1.80 12.42 14.87
CA GLY A 91 0.68 13.36 14.86
C GLY A 91 0.41 14.06 13.52
N ILE A 92 0.79 13.45 12.38
CA ILE A 92 0.39 13.97 11.06
C ILE A 92 -1.13 14.07 10.99
N LYS A 93 -1.65 15.28 10.79
CA LYS A 93 -3.09 15.54 10.73
C LYS A 93 -3.75 14.84 9.53
N PRO A 94 -5.04 14.48 9.62
CA PRO A 94 -5.77 13.83 8.53
C PRO A 94 -5.66 14.58 7.19
N GLU A 95 -5.82 15.90 7.20
CA GLU A 95 -5.75 16.72 5.99
C GLU A 95 -4.38 16.61 5.31
N ARG A 96 -3.30 16.53 6.11
CA ARG A 96 -1.95 16.37 5.57
C ARG A 96 -1.73 14.97 5.00
N ARG A 97 -2.31 13.92 5.60
CA ARG A 97 -2.27 12.56 5.03
C ARG A 97 -2.96 12.50 3.69
N ILE A 98 -4.15 13.10 3.56
CA ILE A 98 -4.89 13.18 2.29
C ILE A 98 -4.08 13.92 1.24
N GLN A 99 -3.46 15.06 1.56
CA GLN A 99 -2.58 15.79 0.64
C GLN A 99 -1.38 14.93 0.17
N ILE A 100 -0.76 14.19 1.07
CA ILE A 100 0.34 13.28 0.74
C ILE A 100 -0.14 12.18 -0.23
N LEU A 101 -1.28 11.55 0.06
CA LEU A 101 -1.87 10.51 -0.79
C LEU A 101 -2.25 11.07 -2.17
N ALA A 102 -2.90 12.23 -2.22
CA ALA A 102 -3.25 12.91 -3.47
C ALA A 102 -2.01 13.22 -4.32
N GLY A 103 -0.95 13.76 -3.71
CA GLY A 103 0.30 14.04 -4.38
C GLY A 103 1.00 12.79 -4.92
N ALA A 104 0.95 11.68 -4.17
CA ALA A 104 1.49 10.40 -4.62
C ALA A 104 0.65 9.81 -5.76
N ILE A 105 -0.68 9.79 -5.63
CA ILE A 105 -1.61 9.32 -6.66
C ILE A 105 -1.38 10.07 -7.98
N ALA A 106 -1.19 11.39 -7.95
CA ALA A 106 -0.95 12.20 -9.15
C ALA A 106 0.30 11.77 -9.95
N ARG A 107 1.23 11.03 -9.32
CA ARG A 107 2.43 10.48 -9.97
C ARG A 107 2.22 9.12 -10.62
N LEU A 108 1.14 8.42 -10.27
CA LEU A 108 0.88 7.06 -10.76
C LEU A 108 0.36 7.07 -12.20
N ALA A 109 0.75 6.04 -12.97
CA ALA A 109 0.27 5.84 -14.34
C ALA A 109 -1.24 5.55 -14.40
N THR A 110 -1.81 4.98 -13.35
CA THR A 110 -3.25 4.65 -13.24
C THR A 110 -3.94 5.47 -12.16
N LYS A 111 -3.58 6.75 -12.03
CA LYS A 111 -4.09 7.67 -11.01
C LYS A 111 -5.63 7.71 -10.92
N GLU A 112 -6.32 7.54 -12.04
CA GLU A 112 -7.79 7.53 -12.11
C GLU A 112 -8.44 6.32 -11.39
N ALA A 113 -7.64 5.29 -11.06
CA ALA A 113 -8.11 4.12 -10.31
C ALA A 113 -8.15 4.34 -8.80
N PHE A 114 -7.56 5.42 -8.31
CA PHE A 114 -7.40 5.68 -6.88
C PHE A 114 -8.05 6.99 -6.46
N ALA A 115 -8.64 6.96 -5.26
CA ALA A 115 -9.17 8.14 -4.59
C ALA A 115 -8.46 8.29 -3.23
N GLU A 116 -7.87 9.46 -2.99
CA GLU A 116 -7.11 9.77 -1.77
C GLU A 116 -7.96 9.68 -0.51
N ASP A 117 -9.19 10.19 -0.56
CA ASP A 117 -10.12 10.12 0.57
C ASP A 117 -10.49 8.68 0.91
N LEU A 118 -10.76 7.84 -0.10
CA LEU A 118 -11.07 6.43 0.11
C LEU A 118 -9.87 5.69 0.72
N LEU A 119 -8.65 5.89 0.20
CA LEU A 119 -7.44 5.30 0.76
C LEU A 119 -7.20 5.76 2.20
N HIS A 120 -7.39 7.06 2.46
CA HIS A 120 -7.28 7.60 3.80
C HIS A 120 -8.30 6.94 4.74
N ASP A 121 -9.55 6.84 4.33
CA ASP A 121 -10.60 6.26 5.15
C ASP A 121 -10.40 4.77 5.41
N MET A 122 -9.97 4.02 4.41
CA MET A 122 -9.64 2.60 4.57
C MET A 122 -8.50 2.35 5.57
N ILE A 123 -7.55 3.27 5.69
CA ILE A 123 -6.36 3.10 6.53
C ILE A 123 -6.52 3.77 7.91
N TYR A 124 -7.18 4.92 8.00
CA TYR A 124 -7.12 5.77 9.19
C TYR A 124 -8.47 6.06 9.86
N SER A 125 -9.60 5.86 9.16
CA SER A 125 -10.91 6.20 9.72
C SER A 125 -11.31 5.23 10.84
N LYS A 126 -11.85 5.78 11.93
CA LYS A 126 -12.36 4.96 13.04
C LYS A 126 -13.81 4.51 12.84
N SER A 127 -14.51 5.08 11.86
CA SER A 127 -15.96 4.88 11.66
C SER A 127 -16.34 4.42 10.25
N HIS A 128 -15.42 4.49 9.27
CA HIS A 128 -15.72 4.07 7.91
C HIS A 128 -15.81 2.53 7.83
N GLU A 129 -16.85 2.01 7.18
CA GLU A 129 -17.13 0.56 7.10
C GLU A 129 -16.02 -0.28 6.47
N LYS A 130 -15.26 0.30 5.52
CA LYS A 130 -14.13 -0.35 4.84
C LYS A 130 -12.80 -0.17 5.55
N SER A 131 -12.79 0.44 6.73
CA SER A 131 -11.55 0.79 7.42
C SER A 131 -10.94 -0.40 8.15
N PHE A 132 -9.61 -0.47 8.09
CA PHE A 132 -8.81 -1.39 8.90
C PHE A 132 -8.54 -0.87 10.32
N GLU A 133 -8.64 0.43 10.57
CA GLU A 133 -8.29 1.01 11.87
C GLU A 133 -9.06 0.40 13.04
N PRO A 134 -10.39 0.18 12.98
CA PRO A 134 -11.13 -0.45 14.04
C PRO A 134 -10.62 -1.85 14.40
N ILE A 135 -10.28 -2.66 13.39
CA ILE A 135 -9.80 -4.02 13.64
C ILE A 135 -8.35 -4.03 14.14
N TRP A 136 -7.51 -3.10 13.67
CA TRP A 136 -6.16 -2.94 14.19
C TRP A 136 -6.16 -2.56 15.67
N GLN A 137 -7.07 -1.68 16.10
CA GLN A 137 -7.19 -1.33 17.50
C GLN A 137 -7.55 -2.55 18.36
N ARG A 138 -8.50 -3.37 17.90
CA ARG A 138 -8.86 -4.62 18.59
C ARG A 138 -7.73 -5.65 18.57
N ALA A 139 -6.99 -5.76 17.48
CA ALA A 139 -5.89 -6.71 17.33
C ALA A 139 -4.69 -6.37 18.21
N THR A 140 -4.46 -5.08 18.48
CA THR A 140 -3.29 -4.60 19.24
C THR A 140 -3.57 -4.28 20.69
N HIS A 141 -4.83 -4.07 21.08
CA HIS A 141 -5.22 -3.69 22.43
C HIS A 141 -6.30 -4.62 22.99
N LEU A 142 -6.09 -5.16 24.18
CA LEU A 142 -7.10 -5.98 24.87
C LEU A 142 -8.32 -5.16 25.27
N ILE A 143 -8.13 -3.87 25.58
CA ILE A 143 -9.18 -2.94 25.95
C ILE A 143 -9.05 -1.69 25.11
N THR A 144 -10.14 -1.27 24.48
CA THR A 144 -10.25 -0.03 23.73
C THR A 144 -11.19 0.94 24.43
N SER A 145 -10.70 2.15 24.73
CA SER A 145 -11.44 3.17 25.49
C SER A 145 -12.05 4.26 24.60
N GLN A 146 -11.72 4.31 23.32
CA GLN A 146 -12.10 5.39 22.41
C GLN A 146 -12.89 4.87 21.20
N GLY A 147 -14.01 5.57 20.89
CA GLY A 147 -14.88 5.32 19.75
C GLY A 147 -16.10 4.46 20.10
N GLU A 148 -17.29 4.90 19.70
CA GLU A 148 -18.56 4.20 20.01
C GLU A 148 -18.59 2.74 19.54
N LEU A 149 -17.99 2.44 18.38
CA LEU A 149 -17.93 1.08 17.84
C LEU A 149 -16.80 0.21 18.40
N LEU A 150 -15.91 0.79 19.22
CA LEU A 150 -14.66 0.14 19.63
C LEU A 150 -14.55 0.01 21.13
N ARG A 151 -15.44 0.66 21.88
CA ARG A 151 -15.40 0.66 23.33
C ARG A 151 -15.63 -0.74 23.89
N THR A 152 -14.68 -1.18 24.71
CA THR A 152 -14.82 -2.44 25.46
C THR A 152 -15.79 -2.20 26.61
N GLU A 153 -16.91 -2.91 26.64
CA GLU A 153 -17.93 -2.84 27.70
C GLU A 153 -18.03 -4.18 28.45
N ASP A 154 -18.35 -4.11 29.71
CA ASP A 154 -18.77 -5.24 30.56
C ASP A 154 -17.91 -6.51 30.47
N LEU A 155 -16.61 -6.41 30.76
CA LEU A 155 -15.66 -7.55 30.71
C LEU A 155 -15.49 -8.19 29.32
N ASN A 156 -16.01 -7.58 28.27
CA ASN A 156 -15.83 -8.06 26.91
C ASN A 156 -14.46 -7.61 26.35
N ILE A 157 -13.45 -8.40 26.64
CA ILE A 157 -12.07 -8.15 26.21
C ILE A 157 -11.97 -8.40 24.68
N ASN A 158 -11.17 -7.60 23.98
CA ASN A 158 -10.97 -7.69 22.53
C ASN A 158 -10.19 -8.95 22.13
N PHE A 159 -10.86 -10.08 22.09
CA PHE A 159 -10.31 -11.30 21.52
C PHE A 159 -10.80 -11.51 20.09
N ILE A 160 -9.89 -11.54 19.11
CA ILE A 160 -10.20 -11.76 17.68
C ILE A 160 -9.72 -13.16 17.26
N PHE A 161 -9.95 -14.16 18.06
CA PHE A 161 -9.53 -15.52 17.71
C PHE A 161 -10.66 -16.54 17.74
N HIS A 162 -11.91 -16.10 17.86
CA HIS A 162 -13.06 -17.01 17.97
C HIS A 162 -13.49 -17.49 16.59
N ASP A 163 -13.46 -18.79 16.36
CA ASP A 163 -13.73 -19.41 15.05
C ASP A 163 -15.15 -19.20 14.51
N ALA A 164 -16.14 -19.00 15.35
CA ALA A 164 -17.56 -18.95 14.97
C ALA A 164 -17.96 -17.68 14.18
N GLY A 165 -17.12 -16.64 14.13
CA GLY A 165 -17.43 -15.37 13.47
C GLY A 165 -16.35 -14.89 12.52
N SER A 166 -15.38 -15.72 12.15
CA SER A 166 -14.20 -15.29 11.42
C SER A 166 -14.38 -15.08 9.91
N ASP A 167 -15.49 -15.52 9.34
CA ASP A 167 -15.73 -15.40 7.90
C ASP A 167 -15.91 -13.93 7.49
N HIS A 168 -16.55 -13.11 8.31
CA HIS A 168 -16.68 -11.67 8.08
C HIS A 168 -15.31 -10.95 8.09
N LEU A 169 -14.31 -11.49 8.78
CA LEU A 169 -12.94 -10.94 8.78
C LEU A 169 -12.24 -11.19 7.44
N TYR A 170 -12.49 -12.35 6.83
CA TYR A 170 -12.04 -12.61 5.47
C TYR A 170 -12.78 -11.73 4.45
N GLU A 171 -14.09 -11.54 4.60
CA GLU A 171 -14.86 -10.64 3.73
C GLU A 171 -14.28 -9.22 3.78
N LEU A 172 -14.03 -8.69 4.98
CA LEU A 172 -13.37 -7.39 5.15
C LEU A 172 -11.98 -7.36 4.47
N LEU A 173 -11.18 -8.41 4.70
CA LEU A 173 -9.82 -8.50 4.17
C LEU A 173 -9.83 -8.53 2.65
N TYR A 174 -10.60 -9.45 2.04
CA TYR A 174 -10.64 -9.62 0.59
C TYR A 174 -11.34 -8.47 -0.15
N ALA A 175 -12.30 -7.81 0.50
CA ALA A 175 -12.95 -6.65 -0.10
C ALA A 175 -12.05 -5.41 -0.15
N ASN A 176 -11.15 -5.24 0.83
CA ASN A 176 -10.46 -3.96 1.03
C ASN A 176 -8.95 -4.04 0.81
N LEU A 177 -8.29 -5.11 1.27
CA LEU A 177 -6.83 -5.21 1.19
C LEU A 177 -6.29 -5.16 -0.24
N PRO A 178 -6.88 -5.82 -1.26
CA PRO A 178 -6.35 -5.79 -2.63
C PRO A 178 -6.25 -4.38 -3.21
N TYR A 179 -7.22 -3.50 -2.93
CA TYR A 179 -7.18 -2.12 -3.40
C TYR A 179 -5.98 -1.34 -2.82
N VAL A 180 -5.75 -1.49 -1.51
CA VAL A 180 -4.61 -0.85 -0.83
C VAL A 180 -3.28 -1.44 -1.30
N LEU A 181 -3.21 -2.77 -1.55
CA LEU A 181 -2.00 -3.43 -2.04
C LEU A 181 -1.63 -3.01 -3.46
N ILE A 182 -2.60 -2.82 -4.35
CA ILE A 182 -2.34 -2.32 -5.71
C ILE A 182 -1.78 -0.90 -5.65
N TYR A 183 -2.36 -0.04 -4.82
CA TYR A 183 -1.82 1.29 -4.59
C TYR A 183 -0.38 1.24 -4.04
N ALA A 184 -0.15 0.41 -3.02
CA ALA A 184 1.18 0.25 -2.41
C ALA A 184 2.23 -0.24 -3.42
N MET A 185 1.87 -1.23 -4.24
CA MET A 185 2.74 -1.76 -5.30
C MET A 185 3.09 -0.69 -6.32
N GLN A 186 2.09 0.04 -6.84
CA GLN A 186 2.35 1.08 -7.84
C GLN A 186 3.15 2.24 -7.26
N GLY A 187 2.86 2.65 -6.01
CA GLY A 187 3.64 3.66 -5.30
C GLY A 187 5.10 3.26 -5.11
N ALA A 188 5.33 2.00 -4.70
CA ALA A 188 6.69 1.46 -4.60
C ALA A 188 7.41 1.43 -5.97
N LEU A 189 6.76 0.94 -7.03
CA LEU A 189 7.32 0.92 -8.37
C LEU A 189 7.70 2.33 -8.86
N GLU A 190 6.85 3.33 -8.60
CA GLU A 190 7.13 4.70 -9.00
C GLU A 190 8.29 5.29 -8.18
N CYS A 191 8.40 4.99 -6.89
CA CYS A 191 9.58 5.33 -6.10
C CYS A 191 10.85 4.67 -6.66
N PHE A 192 10.78 3.39 -7.05
CA PHE A 192 11.92 2.71 -7.70
C PHE A 192 12.29 3.32 -9.04
N SER A 193 11.31 3.78 -9.83
CA SER A 193 11.56 4.44 -11.12
C SER A 193 12.38 5.74 -10.99
N GLN A 194 12.29 6.41 -9.84
CA GLN A 194 13.12 7.59 -9.54
C GLN A 194 14.58 7.23 -9.21
N ILE A 195 14.84 5.99 -8.81
CA ILE A 195 16.16 5.51 -8.39
C ILE A 195 16.87 4.81 -9.56
N LEU A 196 16.14 3.93 -10.24
CA LEU A 196 16.63 3.09 -11.30
C LEU A 196 15.74 3.24 -12.54
N ARG A 197 16.34 3.30 -13.72
CA ARG A 197 15.57 3.21 -14.96
C ARG A 197 15.02 1.77 -15.11
N ALA A 198 13.80 1.57 -14.65
CA ALA A 198 13.09 0.34 -14.93
C ALA A 198 12.70 0.25 -16.40
N ASN A 199 12.67 -0.95 -16.96
CA ASN A 199 12.16 -1.17 -18.29
C ASN A 199 10.65 -0.88 -18.31
N GLU A 200 10.23 0.09 -19.14
CA GLU A 200 8.84 0.55 -19.23
C GLU A 200 7.86 -0.59 -19.58
N GLN A 201 8.28 -1.53 -20.42
CA GLN A 201 7.44 -2.69 -20.76
C GLN A 201 7.22 -3.60 -19.55
N THR A 202 8.27 -3.82 -18.73
CA THR A 202 8.17 -4.63 -17.51
C THR A 202 7.26 -3.96 -16.49
N VAL A 203 7.40 -2.65 -16.28
CA VAL A 203 6.54 -1.89 -15.36
C VAL A 203 5.09 -1.91 -15.84
N SER A 204 4.85 -1.63 -17.12
CA SER A 204 3.51 -1.65 -17.72
C SER A 204 2.88 -3.04 -17.60
N HIS A 205 3.63 -4.11 -17.88
CA HIS A 205 3.15 -5.48 -17.74
C HIS A 205 2.77 -5.81 -16.30
N LEU A 206 3.57 -5.41 -15.32
CA LEU A 206 3.29 -5.63 -13.91
C LEU A 206 2.04 -4.88 -13.45
N ILE A 207 1.90 -3.61 -13.83
CA ILE A 207 0.72 -2.80 -13.52
C ILE A 207 -0.53 -3.44 -14.13
N LEU A 208 -0.49 -3.78 -15.43
CA LEU A 208 -1.63 -4.33 -16.14
C LEU A 208 -2.03 -5.71 -15.61
N SER A 209 -1.06 -6.58 -15.29
CA SER A 209 -1.36 -7.91 -14.75
C SER A 209 -1.97 -7.83 -13.35
N THR A 210 -1.46 -6.97 -12.48
CA THR A 210 -2.02 -6.79 -11.13
C THR A 210 -3.40 -6.14 -11.13
N MET A 211 -3.62 -5.14 -11.99
CA MET A 211 -4.95 -4.54 -12.18
C MET A 211 -5.95 -5.56 -12.75
N GLY A 212 -5.52 -6.39 -13.71
CA GLY A 212 -6.35 -7.45 -14.26
C GLY A 212 -6.70 -8.53 -13.24
N CYS A 213 -5.76 -8.91 -12.37
CA CYS A 213 -6.03 -9.82 -11.25
C CYS A 213 -7.05 -9.21 -10.27
N TYR A 214 -6.89 -7.95 -9.90
CA TYR A 214 -7.82 -7.25 -9.04
C TYR A 214 -9.24 -7.20 -9.63
N GLU A 215 -9.36 -6.81 -10.89
CA GLU A 215 -10.64 -6.75 -11.58
C GLU A 215 -11.32 -8.12 -11.63
N SER A 216 -10.55 -9.18 -11.90
CA SER A 216 -11.10 -10.54 -11.95
C SER A 216 -11.59 -11.06 -10.59
N LEU A 217 -10.97 -10.63 -9.49
CA LEU A 217 -11.38 -10.96 -8.13
C LEU A 217 -12.59 -10.14 -7.67
N SER A 218 -12.67 -8.86 -8.09
CA SER A 218 -13.66 -7.91 -7.57
C SER A 218 -14.96 -7.88 -8.36
N SER A 219 -14.95 -8.27 -9.65
CA SER A 219 -16.06 -7.98 -10.58
C SER A 219 -17.13 -9.06 -10.71
N ASN A 220 -17.09 -10.13 -9.91
CA ASN A 220 -18.00 -11.28 -10.10
C ASN A 220 -18.18 -11.70 -11.58
N GLY A 221 -17.19 -11.42 -12.42
CA GLY A 221 -17.17 -11.74 -13.84
C GLY A 221 -17.97 -10.82 -14.77
N LYS A 222 -18.59 -9.75 -14.26
CA LYS A 222 -19.49 -8.90 -15.09
C LYS A 222 -18.85 -7.68 -15.74
N GLN A 223 -17.73 -7.17 -15.23
CA GLN A 223 -17.01 -6.03 -15.83
C GLN A 223 -15.52 -6.36 -15.94
N GLN A 224 -15.10 -6.71 -17.14
CA GLN A 224 -13.69 -7.02 -17.42
C GLN A 224 -13.07 -5.87 -18.23
N HIS A 225 -13.06 -4.64 -17.69
CA HIS A 225 -12.50 -3.49 -18.40
C HIS A 225 -11.01 -3.63 -18.65
N VAL A 226 -10.25 -4.04 -17.62
CA VAL A 226 -8.81 -4.25 -17.76
C VAL A 226 -8.50 -5.46 -18.64
N ALA A 227 -9.24 -6.57 -18.48
CA ALA A 227 -9.09 -7.73 -19.35
C ALA A 227 -9.41 -7.38 -20.82
N ARG A 228 -10.41 -6.53 -21.10
CA ARG A 228 -10.71 -6.04 -22.46
C ARG A 228 -9.63 -5.12 -22.97
N LEU A 229 -9.12 -4.22 -22.13
CA LEU A 229 -8.04 -3.29 -22.50
C LEU A 229 -6.74 -4.06 -22.78
N LEU A 230 -6.41 -5.04 -21.94
CA LEU A 230 -5.30 -5.97 -22.14
C LEU A 230 -5.46 -6.76 -23.43
N THR A 231 -6.63 -7.34 -23.68
CA THR A 231 -6.91 -8.08 -24.92
C THR A 231 -6.75 -7.19 -26.12
N LYS A 232 -7.24 -5.95 -26.08
CA LYS A 232 -7.14 -4.99 -27.18
C LYS A 232 -5.69 -4.54 -27.45
N ASN A 233 -4.93 -4.28 -26.40
CA ASN A 233 -3.56 -3.77 -26.51
C ASN A 233 -2.51 -4.87 -26.70
N LEU A 234 -2.77 -6.09 -26.18
CA LEU A 234 -1.91 -7.27 -26.36
C LEU A 234 -2.33 -8.11 -27.58
N HIS A 235 -3.44 -7.78 -28.24
CA HIS A 235 -3.94 -8.52 -29.40
C HIS A 235 -2.85 -8.80 -30.47
N PRO A 236 -1.90 -7.89 -30.77
CA PRO A 236 -0.80 -8.18 -31.68
C PRO A 236 0.16 -9.27 -31.18
N PHE A 237 0.22 -9.51 -29.87
CA PHE A 237 1.14 -10.45 -29.22
C PHE A 237 0.45 -11.75 -28.76
N LEU A 238 -0.88 -11.75 -28.72
CA LEU A 238 -1.69 -12.89 -28.28
C LEU A 238 -2.21 -13.72 -29.45
N ASN A 239 -1.35 -13.97 -30.42
CA ASN A 239 -1.68 -14.86 -31.52
C ASN A 239 -1.05 -16.24 -31.29
N CYS A 240 -1.79 -17.29 -31.65
CA CYS A 240 -1.22 -18.62 -31.66
C CYS A 240 -0.01 -18.66 -32.61
N LEU A 241 1.13 -19.12 -32.11
CA LEU A 241 2.38 -19.19 -32.88
C LEU A 241 2.27 -20.12 -34.12
N HIS A 242 1.31 -21.05 -34.13
CA HIS A 242 1.11 -22.01 -35.21
C HIS A 242 0.11 -21.56 -36.28
N CYS A 243 -1.03 -20.97 -35.87
CA CYS A 243 -2.12 -20.65 -36.78
C CYS A 243 -2.48 -19.16 -36.84
N ALA A 244 -1.75 -18.32 -36.12
CA ALA A 244 -1.98 -16.87 -36.01
C ALA A 244 -3.39 -16.49 -35.50
N THR A 245 -4.17 -17.44 -35.01
CA THR A 245 -5.49 -17.16 -34.44
C THR A 245 -5.35 -16.33 -33.16
N PRO A 246 -6.09 -15.22 -33.01
CA PRO A 246 -6.06 -14.41 -31.79
C PRO A 246 -6.50 -15.24 -30.58
N LEU A 247 -5.64 -15.28 -29.56
CA LEU A 247 -5.96 -15.89 -28.29
C LEU A 247 -6.82 -14.90 -27.49
N ARG A 248 -7.96 -15.36 -26.99
CA ARG A 248 -8.78 -14.59 -26.04
C ARG A 248 -8.32 -14.92 -24.64
N LEU A 249 -8.02 -13.88 -23.84
CA LEU A 249 -7.87 -14.05 -22.39
C LEU A 249 -9.26 -14.40 -21.84
N THR A 250 -9.49 -15.67 -21.64
CA THR A 250 -10.64 -16.17 -20.85
C THR A 250 -10.13 -16.44 -19.43
N ARG A 251 -11.05 -16.39 -18.45
CA ARG A 251 -10.76 -16.71 -17.05
C ARG A 251 -9.85 -17.90 -16.86
#